data_3849c8be10e55e98ee062fd133ba9378
#
_entry.id   3849c8be10e55e98ee062fd133ba9378
#
_cell.length_a   1.000
_cell.length_b   1.000
_cell.length_c   1.000
_cell.angle_alpha   90.00
_cell.angle_beta   90.00
_cell.angle_gamma   90.00
#
_symmetry.space_group_name_H-M   'P 1'
#
loop_
_entity.id
_entity.type
_entity.pdbx_description
1 polymer ?
#
loop_
_entity_poly.entity_id
_entity_poly.type
_entity_poly.pdbx_seq_one_letter_code
_entity_poly.pdbx_strand_id
1 'polypeptide(L)'
;MAVVFALVFCGTWCGFPPDVRLGGVERRVTVPRLTARSWLDGAFAAAVEPWLVRNLGWRGVGIRTANQINTTLFRRQPGGARTTVMFGADGWLFEKAYVRERTHRPAFRPKGAEAFAADLDRLQQRCRQRGMAFAVLIAPSKAEIYPEYLPEPFRRLPPAVAAQTNAYQQLVAALQETDVACVDAHAAFLEWKREGVDLFPPGGTHWNHYGAQRALARAWQALREQPTARALPVLPAVAGHRLRAPVGTDNDLVHLLNLWTATPGGRRPVPFPVLDAAPASDAAIRIVMVGDSFAFTLIDALARTGIRGEVDFFFYCRRHYQVRLTGTRRERAAPTELGEIGFEDVVAHPRLAGANILLLVFNEIYTRKCGWGLPAALVAAGSGTGDAGEAGEHAP
;
A
#
# COMPACT_ATOMS: atom_id res chain seq x y z
N MET A 1 17.07 42.15 6.52
CA MET A 1 15.75 41.51 6.24
C MET A 1 15.30 41.74 4.80
N ALA A 2 15.22 42.96 4.29
CA ALA A 2 14.78 43.24 2.92
C ALA A 2 15.55 42.49 1.79
N VAL A 3 16.87 42.36 1.93
CA VAL A 3 17.72 41.62 0.96
C VAL A 3 17.39 40.12 0.93
N VAL A 4 17.12 39.51 2.08
CA VAL A 4 16.71 38.10 2.17
C VAL A 4 15.34 37.90 1.53
N PHE A 5 14.39 38.82 1.76
CA PHE A 5 13.07 38.81 1.12
C PHE A 5 13.19 38.99 -0.41
N ALA A 6 14.02 39.91 -0.85
CA ALA A 6 14.27 40.16 -2.30
C ALA A 6 14.89 38.91 -2.96
N LEU A 7 15.90 38.29 -2.35
CA LEU A 7 16.54 37.08 -2.88
C LEU A 7 15.56 35.92 -2.98
N VAL A 8 14.70 35.72 -1.96
CA VAL A 8 13.68 34.68 -1.94
C VAL A 8 12.62 34.93 -3.03
N PHE A 9 12.22 36.19 -3.22
CA PHE A 9 11.19 36.56 -4.20
C PHE A 9 11.75 36.47 -5.62
N CYS A 10 12.92 37.05 -5.88
CA CYS A 10 13.59 36.98 -7.18
C CYS A 10 13.97 35.54 -7.55
N GLY A 11 14.44 34.73 -6.59
CA GLY A 11 14.74 33.33 -6.81
C GLY A 11 13.52 32.54 -7.27
N THR A 12 12.33 32.81 -6.71
CA THR A 12 11.08 32.14 -7.12
C THR A 12 10.70 32.47 -8.57
N TRP A 13 10.93 33.72 -9.02
CA TRP A 13 10.63 34.18 -10.38
C TRP A 13 11.66 33.75 -11.40
N CYS A 14 12.93 33.68 -11.00
CA CYS A 14 14.04 33.27 -11.86
C CYS A 14 14.28 31.78 -11.90
N GLY A 15 13.46 30.95 -11.18
CA GLY A 15 13.63 29.50 -11.09
C GLY A 15 14.90 29.07 -10.34
N PHE A 16 15.47 29.94 -9.51
CA PHE A 16 16.65 29.66 -8.69
C PHE A 16 16.31 29.80 -7.19
N PRO A 17 16.65 28.82 -6.34
CA PRO A 17 17.29 27.54 -6.65
C PRO A 17 16.32 26.55 -7.33
N PRO A 18 16.87 25.49 -7.95
CA PRO A 18 16.03 24.48 -8.58
C PRO A 18 15.00 23.91 -7.57
N ASP A 19 13.82 23.59 -8.08
CA ASP A 19 12.69 23.11 -7.29
C ASP A 19 13.06 21.83 -6.53
N VAL A 20 13.30 21.94 -5.23
CA VAL A 20 13.60 20.81 -4.36
C VAL A 20 12.28 20.17 -3.92
N ARG A 21 11.96 19.05 -4.53
CA ARG A 21 10.75 18.29 -4.19
C ARG A 21 10.81 17.76 -2.76
N LEU A 22 9.72 17.96 -2.03
CA LEU A 22 9.53 17.45 -0.69
C LEU A 22 8.64 16.20 -0.73
N GLY A 23 9.03 15.18 0.02
CA GLY A 23 8.21 13.98 0.24
C GLY A 23 7.01 14.28 1.13
N GLY A 24 5.86 13.68 0.84
CA GLY A 24 4.65 13.84 1.66
C GLY A 24 4.01 15.23 1.65
N VAL A 25 4.43 16.10 0.73
CA VAL A 25 3.87 17.45 0.59
C VAL A 25 2.96 17.50 -0.62
N GLU A 26 1.75 18.04 -0.42
CA GLU A 26 0.77 18.25 -1.48
C GLU A 26 1.33 19.08 -2.64
N ARG A 27 0.76 18.87 -3.83
CA ARG A 27 1.07 19.58 -5.06
C ARG A 27 0.98 21.10 -4.88
N ARG A 28 1.69 21.83 -5.74
CA ARG A 28 1.61 23.29 -5.83
C ARG A 28 0.15 23.74 -5.98
N VAL A 29 -0.21 24.76 -5.22
CA VAL A 29 -1.53 25.38 -5.31
C VAL A 29 -1.52 26.35 -6.50
N THR A 30 -2.63 26.40 -7.24
CA THR A 30 -2.79 27.36 -8.34
C THR A 30 -2.82 28.79 -7.82
N VAL A 31 -2.35 29.73 -8.65
CA VAL A 31 -2.41 31.17 -8.31
C VAL A 31 -3.85 31.58 -8.06
N PRO A 32 -4.17 32.20 -6.89
CA PRO A 32 -5.50 32.72 -6.62
C PRO A 32 -5.86 33.82 -7.62
N ARG A 33 -7.08 33.81 -8.11
CA ARG A 33 -7.58 34.88 -8.99
C ARG A 33 -7.92 36.14 -8.18
N LEU A 34 -7.28 37.26 -8.54
CA LEU A 34 -7.62 38.56 -8.00
C LEU A 34 -8.87 39.09 -8.72
N THR A 35 -9.94 39.32 -7.96
CA THR A 35 -11.15 40.02 -8.40
C THR A 35 -11.50 41.10 -7.39
N ALA A 36 -12.24 42.14 -7.80
CA ALA A 36 -12.68 43.19 -6.87
C ALA A 36 -13.44 42.59 -5.65
N ARG A 37 -14.26 41.57 -5.89
CA ARG A 37 -15.02 40.88 -4.83
C ARG A 37 -14.09 40.13 -3.88
N SER A 38 -13.16 39.29 -4.41
CA SER A 38 -12.26 38.50 -3.57
C SER A 38 -11.25 39.35 -2.80
N TRP A 39 -10.97 40.56 -3.28
CA TRP A 39 -10.16 41.53 -2.55
C TRP A 39 -10.95 42.15 -1.39
N LEU A 40 -12.20 42.60 -1.66
CA LEU A 40 -13.04 43.26 -0.65
C LEU A 40 -13.50 42.31 0.46
N ASP A 41 -13.80 41.07 0.15
CA ASP A 41 -14.23 40.06 1.12
C ASP A 41 -13.07 39.32 1.82
N GLY A 42 -11.82 39.64 1.47
CA GLY A 42 -10.61 39.05 2.05
C GLY A 42 -10.27 37.64 1.53
N ALA A 43 -11.07 37.07 0.65
CA ALA A 43 -10.86 35.71 0.12
C ALA A 43 -9.53 35.60 -0.67
N PHE A 44 -9.14 36.67 -1.39
CA PHE A 44 -7.87 36.71 -2.08
C PHE A 44 -6.68 36.67 -1.12
N ALA A 45 -6.70 37.46 -0.04
CA ALA A 45 -5.64 37.47 0.97
C ALA A 45 -5.52 36.11 1.65
N ALA A 46 -6.65 35.49 2.03
CA ALA A 46 -6.69 34.16 2.61
C ALA A 46 -6.15 33.05 1.68
N ALA A 47 -6.28 33.21 0.37
CA ALA A 47 -5.76 32.26 -0.62
C ALA A 47 -4.29 32.50 -1.02
N VAL A 48 -3.84 33.77 -1.00
CA VAL A 48 -2.48 34.16 -1.37
C VAL A 48 -1.44 33.69 -0.36
N GLU A 49 -1.73 33.75 0.93
CA GLU A 49 -0.79 33.35 1.97
C GLU A 49 -0.42 31.83 1.85
N PRO A 50 -1.36 30.87 1.80
CA PRO A 50 -1.05 29.48 1.57
C PRO A 50 -0.36 29.25 0.22
N TRP A 51 -0.75 30.01 -0.82
CA TRP A 51 -0.11 29.93 -2.13
C TRP A 51 1.36 30.35 -2.07
N LEU A 52 1.67 31.50 -1.46
CA LEU A 52 3.06 31.97 -1.28
C LEU A 52 3.89 30.95 -0.51
N VAL A 53 3.38 30.48 0.64
CA VAL A 53 4.08 29.50 1.48
C VAL A 53 4.38 28.20 0.72
N ARG A 54 3.49 27.77 -0.16
CA ARG A 54 3.65 26.50 -0.91
C ARG A 54 4.49 26.63 -2.17
N ASN A 55 4.52 27.82 -2.77
CA ASN A 55 5.23 28.06 -4.05
C ASN A 55 6.55 28.81 -3.90
N LEU A 56 6.98 29.11 -2.68
CA LEU A 56 8.26 29.77 -2.42
C LEU A 56 9.42 28.88 -2.89
N GLY A 57 10.23 29.31 -3.86
CA GLY A 57 11.28 28.49 -4.47
C GLY A 57 12.32 27.95 -3.47
N TRP A 58 12.62 28.70 -2.41
CA TRP A 58 13.54 28.30 -1.34
C TRP A 58 12.93 27.40 -0.28
N ARG A 59 11.62 27.16 -0.31
CA ARG A 59 10.92 26.37 0.71
C ARG A 59 11.49 24.96 0.88
N GLY A 60 11.70 24.26 -0.23
CA GLY A 60 12.27 22.91 -0.22
C GLY A 60 13.68 22.88 0.36
N VAL A 61 14.52 23.82 -0.04
CA VAL A 61 15.89 23.99 0.50
C VAL A 61 15.84 24.28 1.99
N GLY A 62 15.04 25.25 2.42
CA GLY A 62 14.92 25.64 3.83
C GLY A 62 14.44 24.49 4.71
N ILE A 63 13.41 23.76 4.28
CA ILE A 63 12.88 22.60 5.03
C ILE A 63 13.95 21.50 5.13
N ARG A 64 14.58 21.11 4.03
CA ARG A 64 15.61 20.06 4.06
C ARG A 64 16.80 20.46 4.92
N THR A 65 17.24 21.72 4.86
CA THR A 65 18.35 22.23 5.65
C THR A 65 18.00 22.24 7.13
N ALA A 66 16.83 22.77 7.49
CA ALA A 66 16.37 22.76 8.89
C ALA A 66 16.22 21.32 9.43
N ASN A 67 15.65 20.42 8.64
CA ASN A 67 15.51 19.01 9.01
C ASN A 67 16.88 18.33 9.17
N GLN A 68 17.83 18.61 8.27
CA GLN A 68 19.19 18.07 8.34
C GLN A 68 19.90 18.53 9.60
N ILE A 69 19.85 19.84 9.89
CA ILE A 69 20.45 20.42 11.10
C ILE A 69 19.82 19.78 12.37
N ASN A 70 18.49 19.75 12.44
CA ASN A 70 17.78 19.15 13.57
C ASN A 70 18.17 17.68 13.79
N THR A 71 18.26 16.90 12.72
CA THR A 71 18.61 15.48 12.81
C THR A 71 20.08 15.26 13.15
N THR A 72 21.00 16.02 12.52
CA THR A 72 22.45 15.77 12.65
C THR A 72 23.01 16.36 13.94
N LEU A 73 22.67 17.61 14.27
CA LEU A 73 23.24 18.30 15.42
C LEU A 73 22.42 18.08 16.69
N PHE A 74 21.11 18.10 16.60
CA PHE A 74 20.23 18.02 17.77
C PHE A 74 19.61 16.64 17.99
N ARG A 75 19.85 15.66 17.10
CA ARG A 75 19.27 14.30 17.15
C ARG A 75 17.73 14.32 17.30
N ARG A 76 17.09 15.36 16.76
CA ARG A 76 15.64 15.55 16.80
C ARG A 76 14.99 15.03 15.51
N GLN A 77 13.81 14.47 15.65
CA GLN A 77 13.00 14.07 14.51
C GLN A 77 12.59 15.29 13.68
N PRO A 78 12.72 15.24 12.34
CA PRO A 78 12.16 16.26 11.46
C PRO A 78 10.64 16.38 11.63
N GLY A 79 10.11 17.60 11.56
CA GLY A 79 8.65 17.84 11.64
C GLY A 79 8.05 17.74 13.06
N GLY A 80 8.84 17.44 14.09
CA GLY A 80 8.40 17.39 15.49
C GLY A 80 7.19 16.47 15.71
N ALA A 81 6.16 16.92 16.41
CA ALA A 81 4.95 16.13 16.72
C ALA A 81 4.13 15.77 15.47
N ARG A 82 4.22 16.57 14.39
CA ARG A 82 3.45 16.39 13.15
C ARG A 82 4.06 15.35 12.20
N THR A 83 5.28 14.88 12.41
CA THR A 83 5.87 13.85 11.55
C THR A 83 5.13 12.53 11.71
N THR A 84 4.93 11.83 10.60
CA THR A 84 4.37 10.47 10.58
C THR A 84 5.44 9.41 10.84
N VAL A 85 6.73 9.77 10.70
CA VAL A 85 7.86 8.86 10.84
C VAL A 85 8.35 8.84 12.28
N MET A 86 8.72 7.69 12.80
CA MET A 86 9.33 7.45 14.10
C MET A 86 10.71 6.80 13.92
N PHE A 87 11.73 7.34 14.61
CA PHE A 87 13.05 6.74 14.64
C PHE A 87 13.09 5.58 15.65
N GLY A 88 13.49 4.42 15.17
CA GLY A 88 13.76 3.24 15.98
C GLY A 88 15.24 3.02 16.24
N ALA A 89 15.59 1.87 16.79
CA ALA A 89 16.97 1.45 17.00
C ALA A 89 17.67 1.12 15.67
N ASP A 90 18.99 1.16 15.66
CA ASP A 90 19.87 0.73 14.57
C ASP A 90 19.52 1.37 13.20
N GLY A 91 19.00 2.60 13.25
CA GLY A 91 18.61 3.35 12.05
C GLY A 91 17.31 2.90 11.39
N TRP A 92 16.53 2.02 12.04
CA TRP A 92 15.21 1.65 11.55
C TRP A 92 14.24 2.81 11.70
N LEU A 93 13.38 2.95 10.70
CA LEU A 93 12.28 3.92 10.68
C LEU A 93 10.95 3.18 10.70
N PHE A 94 9.99 3.75 11.41
CA PHE A 94 8.63 3.22 11.50
C PHE A 94 7.61 4.32 11.20
N GLU A 95 6.47 3.95 10.67
CA GLU A 95 5.35 4.85 10.58
C GLU A 95 4.54 4.82 11.89
N LYS A 96 4.26 6.00 12.45
CA LYS A 96 3.56 6.12 13.74
C LYS A 96 2.19 5.45 13.76
N ALA A 97 1.50 5.41 12.61
CA ALA A 97 0.20 4.77 12.50
C ALA A 97 0.27 3.28 12.84
N TYR A 98 1.29 2.58 12.34
CA TYR A 98 1.50 1.16 12.60
C TYR A 98 1.89 0.89 14.05
N VAL A 99 2.75 1.75 14.63
CA VAL A 99 3.14 1.64 16.04
C VAL A 99 1.92 1.87 16.95
N ARG A 100 1.07 2.84 16.60
CA ARG A 100 -0.17 3.11 17.32
C ARG A 100 -1.15 1.92 17.23
N GLU A 101 -1.33 1.33 16.06
CA GLU A 101 -2.19 0.16 15.89
C GLU A 101 -1.71 -1.00 16.75
N ARG A 102 -0.40 -1.26 16.77
CA ARG A 102 0.22 -2.26 17.63
C ARG A 102 -0.04 -2.00 19.12
N THR A 103 0.11 -0.76 19.58
CA THR A 103 0.02 -0.44 21.01
C THR A 103 -1.41 -0.30 21.51
N HIS A 104 -2.38 0.03 20.66
CA HIS A 104 -3.79 0.17 21.03
C HIS A 104 -4.59 -1.10 20.76
N ARG A 105 -4.12 -1.99 19.90
CA ARG A 105 -4.74 -3.27 19.54
C ARG A 105 -6.26 -3.17 19.30
N PRO A 106 -6.72 -2.29 18.40
CA PRO A 106 -8.14 -2.11 18.19
C PRO A 106 -8.79 -3.40 17.66
N ALA A 107 -9.96 -3.69 18.20
CA ALA A 107 -10.75 -4.86 17.82
C ALA A 107 -11.90 -4.49 16.87
N PHE A 108 -12.51 -5.47 16.24
CA PHE A 108 -13.80 -5.31 15.59
C PHE A 108 -14.91 -4.99 16.62
N ARG A 109 -15.99 -4.43 16.15
CA ARG A 109 -17.26 -4.48 16.89
C ARG A 109 -17.72 -5.92 17.01
N PRO A 110 -18.57 -6.27 17.99
CA PRO A 110 -19.09 -7.61 18.13
C PRO A 110 -19.62 -8.17 16.81
N LYS A 111 -19.26 -9.40 16.46
CA LYS A 111 -19.60 -10.10 15.21
C LYS A 111 -19.09 -9.43 13.92
N GLY A 112 -18.23 -8.42 14.02
CA GLY A 112 -17.73 -7.71 12.81
C GLY A 112 -16.72 -8.53 12.02
N ALA A 113 -15.90 -9.33 12.68
CA ALA A 113 -14.93 -10.20 12.01
C ALA A 113 -15.64 -11.36 11.28
N GLU A 114 -16.60 -11.98 11.92
CA GLU A 114 -17.41 -13.07 11.37
C GLU A 114 -18.25 -12.59 10.18
N ALA A 115 -18.85 -11.39 10.28
CA ALA A 115 -19.59 -10.79 9.18
C ALA A 115 -18.69 -10.53 7.96
N PHE A 116 -17.48 -10.01 8.20
CA PHE A 116 -16.52 -9.77 7.11
C PHE A 116 -16.01 -11.09 6.51
N ALA A 117 -15.72 -12.10 7.32
CA ALA A 117 -15.34 -13.43 6.84
C ALA A 117 -16.46 -14.06 5.98
N ALA A 118 -17.71 -13.92 6.40
CA ALA A 118 -18.87 -14.39 5.63
C ALA A 118 -19.04 -13.65 4.29
N ASP A 119 -18.76 -12.32 4.24
CA ASP A 119 -18.76 -11.57 2.98
C ASP A 119 -17.66 -12.06 2.03
N LEU A 120 -16.47 -12.36 2.56
CA LEU A 120 -15.36 -12.91 1.77
C LEU A 120 -15.68 -14.32 1.25
N ASP A 121 -16.31 -15.16 2.05
CA ASP A 121 -16.72 -16.51 1.63
C ASP A 121 -17.76 -16.43 0.50
N ARG A 122 -18.81 -15.63 0.68
CA ARG A 122 -19.80 -15.39 -0.39
C ARG A 122 -19.18 -14.82 -1.66
N LEU A 123 -18.22 -13.89 -1.54
CA LEU A 123 -17.50 -13.36 -2.69
C LEU A 123 -16.68 -14.45 -3.38
N GLN A 124 -15.96 -15.27 -2.65
CA GLN A 124 -15.21 -16.41 -3.22
C GLN A 124 -16.12 -17.37 -3.98
N GLN A 125 -17.26 -17.73 -3.41
CA GLN A 125 -18.25 -18.60 -4.07
C GLN A 125 -18.72 -18.00 -5.39
N ARG A 126 -18.99 -16.69 -5.45
CA ARG A 126 -19.34 -15.98 -6.69
C ARG A 126 -18.21 -15.94 -7.70
N CYS A 127 -16.99 -15.73 -7.25
CA CYS A 127 -15.81 -15.80 -8.11
C CYS A 127 -15.71 -17.20 -8.74
N ARG A 128 -15.89 -18.26 -7.96
CA ARG A 128 -15.91 -19.65 -8.43
C ARG A 128 -16.99 -19.88 -9.51
N GLN A 129 -18.22 -19.40 -9.28
CA GLN A 129 -19.33 -19.51 -10.26
C GLN A 129 -19.01 -18.81 -11.59
N ARG A 130 -18.20 -17.78 -11.57
CA ARG A 130 -17.75 -17.03 -12.76
C ARG A 130 -16.44 -17.54 -13.37
N GLY A 131 -15.91 -18.67 -12.89
CA GLY A 131 -14.64 -19.21 -13.35
C GLY A 131 -13.41 -18.38 -12.95
N MET A 132 -13.55 -17.50 -11.95
CA MET A 132 -12.50 -16.61 -11.44
C MET A 132 -11.91 -17.16 -10.14
N ALA A 133 -10.59 -17.15 -10.01
CA ALA A 133 -9.93 -17.46 -8.75
C ALA A 133 -9.94 -16.23 -7.83
N PHE A 134 -10.11 -16.47 -6.54
CA PHE A 134 -10.14 -15.41 -5.52
C PHE A 134 -9.19 -15.74 -4.39
N ALA A 135 -8.45 -14.75 -3.89
CA ALA A 135 -7.69 -14.88 -2.66
C ALA A 135 -7.64 -13.55 -1.88
N VAL A 136 -7.48 -13.68 -0.58
CA VAL A 136 -7.17 -12.57 0.33
C VAL A 136 -5.71 -12.71 0.78
N LEU A 137 -4.97 -11.61 0.72
CA LEU A 137 -3.60 -11.53 1.23
C LEU A 137 -3.53 -10.46 2.31
N ILE A 138 -3.32 -10.87 3.55
CA ILE A 138 -3.15 -9.96 4.69
C ILE A 138 -1.66 -9.69 4.86
N ALA A 139 -1.24 -8.48 4.49
CA ALA A 139 0.15 -8.04 4.62
C ALA A 139 0.46 -7.65 6.07
N PRO A 140 1.63 -8.05 6.60
CA PRO A 140 2.01 -7.72 7.97
C PRO A 140 2.46 -6.27 8.12
N SER A 141 2.39 -5.73 9.32
CA SER A 141 3.00 -4.46 9.67
C SER A 141 4.45 -4.65 10.12
N LYS A 142 5.32 -3.73 9.70
CA LYS A 142 6.72 -3.72 10.12
C LYS A 142 6.87 -3.66 11.64
N ALA A 143 5.96 -2.95 12.32
CA ALA A 143 6.00 -2.80 13.77
C ALA A 143 5.69 -4.11 14.51
N GLU A 144 4.92 -5.01 13.92
CA GLU A 144 4.63 -6.33 14.48
C GLU A 144 5.75 -7.33 14.19
N ILE A 145 6.34 -7.26 12.99
CA ILE A 145 7.40 -8.21 12.62
C ILE A 145 8.75 -7.87 13.25
N TYR A 146 9.06 -6.58 13.43
CA TYR A 146 10.35 -6.09 13.94
C TYR A 146 10.21 -5.19 15.19
N PRO A 147 9.48 -5.64 16.24
CA PRO A 147 9.28 -4.83 17.45
C PRO A 147 10.58 -4.53 18.19
N GLU A 148 11.61 -5.36 18.03
CA GLU A 148 12.93 -5.18 18.66
C GLU A 148 13.64 -3.89 18.22
N TYR A 149 13.32 -3.38 17.03
CA TYR A 149 13.87 -2.12 16.53
C TYR A 149 12.99 -0.89 16.84
N LEU A 150 11.81 -1.07 17.44
CA LEU A 150 11.01 0.06 17.91
C LEU A 150 11.76 0.84 19.01
N PRO A 151 11.44 2.13 19.21
CA PRO A 151 11.91 2.85 20.41
C PRO A 151 11.52 2.08 21.67
N GLU A 152 12.36 2.15 22.67
CA GLU A 152 12.28 1.33 23.89
C GLU A 152 10.86 1.24 24.50
N PRO A 153 10.10 2.35 24.67
CA PRO A 153 8.75 2.28 25.25
C PRO A 153 7.74 1.46 24.45
N PHE A 154 8.00 1.20 23.15
CA PHE A 154 7.10 0.50 22.23
C PHE A 154 7.55 -0.93 21.90
N ARG A 155 8.74 -1.35 22.35
CA ARG A 155 9.27 -2.70 22.05
C ARG A 155 8.43 -3.79 22.67
N ARG A 156 8.04 -3.62 23.91
CA ARG A 156 7.24 -4.57 24.68
C ARG A 156 5.87 -3.98 24.96
N LEU A 157 4.84 -4.75 24.64
CA LEU A 157 3.48 -4.39 25.04
C LEU A 157 3.31 -4.66 26.54
N PRO A 158 2.59 -3.78 27.27
CA PRO A 158 2.15 -4.09 28.61
C PRO A 158 1.34 -5.40 28.63
N PRO A 159 1.45 -6.25 29.64
CA PRO A 159 0.76 -7.56 29.67
C PRO A 159 -0.74 -7.45 29.41
N ALA A 160 -1.42 -6.45 29.95
CA ALA A 160 -2.84 -6.22 29.74
C ALA A 160 -3.19 -5.85 28.28
N VAL A 161 -2.27 -5.19 27.56
CA VAL A 161 -2.44 -4.89 26.14
C VAL A 161 -2.11 -6.12 25.28
N ALA A 162 -1.03 -6.82 25.61
CA ALA A 162 -0.62 -8.03 24.90
C ALA A 162 -1.68 -9.14 24.91
N ALA A 163 -2.44 -9.22 26.00
CA ALA A 163 -3.54 -10.19 26.18
C ALA A 163 -4.79 -9.84 25.34
N GLN A 164 -4.90 -8.64 24.78
CA GLN A 164 -6.05 -8.26 23.97
C GLN A 164 -5.95 -8.87 22.56
N THR A 165 -7.05 -9.46 22.09
CA THR A 165 -7.19 -9.90 20.71
C THR A 165 -7.51 -8.71 19.81
N ASN A 166 -6.63 -8.40 18.85
CA ASN A 166 -6.85 -7.32 17.91
C ASN A 166 -7.70 -7.75 16.69
N ALA A 167 -8.08 -6.78 15.85
CA ALA A 167 -8.93 -7.03 14.68
C ALA A 167 -8.31 -8.02 13.69
N TYR A 168 -7.01 -7.98 13.48
CA TYR A 168 -6.31 -8.95 12.63
C TYR A 168 -6.49 -10.37 13.16
N GLN A 169 -6.24 -10.61 14.44
CA GLN A 169 -6.38 -11.93 15.06
C GLN A 169 -7.83 -12.42 15.04
N GLN A 170 -8.81 -11.52 15.26
CA GLN A 170 -10.23 -11.85 15.16
C GLN A 170 -10.60 -12.27 13.74
N LEU A 171 -10.12 -11.55 12.70
CA LEU A 171 -10.40 -11.92 11.32
C LEU A 171 -9.75 -13.25 10.95
N VAL A 172 -8.49 -13.47 11.31
CA VAL A 172 -7.81 -14.74 11.00
C VAL A 172 -8.54 -15.91 11.63
N ALA A 173 -8.97 -15.77 12.90
CA ALA A 173 -9.76 -16.80 13.57
C ALA A 173 -11.11 -17.04 12.85
N ALA A 174 -11.82 -15.99 12.46
CA ALA A 174 -13.07 -16.12 11.72
C ALA A 174 -12.90 -16.75 10.33
N LEU A 175 -11.78 -16.48 9.65
CA LEU A 175 -11.46 -17.06 8.34
C LEU A 175 -11.10 -18.55 8.41
N GLN A 176 -10.56 -19.01 9.54
CA GLN A 176 -10.28 -20.44 9.76
C GLN A 176 -11.55 -21.30 9.76
N GLU A 177 -12.71 -20.70 10.04
CA GLU A 177 -14.02 -21.35 10.00
C GLU A 177 -14.69 -21.31 8.60
N THR A 178 -13.95 -20.85 7.57
CA THR A 178 -14.43 -20.71 6.19
C THR A 178 -13.48 -21.38 5.20
N ASP A 179 -13.95 -21.58 3.96
CA ASP A 179 -13.12 -22.06 2.84
C ASP A 179 -12.41 -20.93 2.08
N VAL A 180 -12.36 -19.72 2.64
CA VAL A 180 -11.73 -18.56 1.97
C VAL A 180 -10.24 -18.82 1.79
N ALA A 181 -9.77 -18.69 0.54
CA ALA A 181 -8.35 -18.72 0.23
C ALA A 181 -7.66 -17.48 0.82
N CYS A 182 -7.25 -17.59 2.08
CA CYS A 182 -6.57 -16.52 2.80
C CYS A 182 -5.10 -16.84 2.99
N VAL A 183 -4.24 -15.91 2.62
CA VAL A 183 -2.81 -15.93 2.90
C VAL A 183 -2.51 -14.97 4.04
N ASP A 184 -2.28 -15.52 5.21
CA ASP A 184 -1.78 -14.79 6.36
C ASP A 184 -0.26 -14.59 6.21
N ALA A 185 0.12 -13.46 5.62
CA ALA A 185 1.53 -13.15 5.48
C ALA A 185 2.16 -12.70 6.80
N HIS A 186 1.39 -12.31 7.83
CA HIS A 186 1.95 -12.02 9.15
C HIS A 186 2.58 -13.26 9.77
N ALA A 187 1.82 -14.36 9.86
CA ALA A 187 2.32 -15.63 10.38
C ALA A 187 3.52 -16.14 9.55
N ALA A 188 3.41 -16.08 8.23
CA ALA A 188 4.50 -16.48 7.32
C ALA A 188 5.78 -15.62 7.52
N PHE A 189 5.65 -14.32 7.73
CA PHE A 189 6.79 -13.42 7.96
C PHE A 189 7.46 -13.68 9.30
N LEU A 190 6.73 -13.99 10.35
CA LEU A 190 7.30 -14.39 11.63
C LEU A 190 8.11 -15.69 11.51
N GLU A 191 7.65 -16.64 10.69
CA GLU A 191 8.38 -17.87 10.36
C GLU A 191 9.64 -17.53 9.57
N TRP A 192 9.51 -16.81 8.44
CA TRP A 192 10.62 -16.48 7.55
C TRP A 192 11.68 -15.58 8.18
N LYS A 193 11.31 -14.73 9.11
CA LYS A 193 12.26 -13.91 9.88
C LYS A 193 13.33 -14.76 10.59
N ARG A 194 12.97 -16.00 11.01
CA ARG A 194 13.90 -16.92 11.67
C ARG A 194 15.03 -17.38 10.76
N GLU A 195 14.90 -17.22 9.44
CA GLU A 195 15.96 -17.49 8.47
C GLU A 195 17.07 -16.43 8.49
N GLY A 196 16.91 -15.35 9.27
CA GLY A 196 17.92 -14.29 9.44
C GLY A 196 18.01 -13.31 8.28
N VAL A 197 17.03 -13.32 7.35
CA VAL A 197 16.97 -12.40 6.21
C VAL A 197 15.92 -11.35 6.47
N ASP A 198 16.29 -10.05 6.33
CA ASP A 198 15.36 -8.97 6.52
C ASP A 198 14.25 -8.99 5.46
N LEU A 199 12.98 -8.95 5.90
CA LEU A 199 11.79 -8.94 5.06
C LEU A 199 11.22 -7.53 4.88
N PHE A 200 11.69 -6.59 5.69
CA PHE A 200 11.38 -5.17 5.62
C PHE A 200 12.68 -4.36 5.55
N PRO A 201 12.69 -3.27 4.77
CA PRO A 201 13.84 -2.38 4.73
C PRO A 201 13.89 -1.50 5.98
N PRO A 202 15.07 -1.16 6.52
CA PRO A 202 15.17 -0.23 7.63
C PRO A 202 14.56 1.15 7.31
N GLY A 203 14.70 1.64 6.07
CA GLY A 203 14.29 2.97 5.62
C GLY A 203 12.85 3.10 5.11
N GLY A 204 12.12 2.00 4.95
CA GLY A 204 10.77 1.99 4.39
C GLY A 204 9.72 1.42 5.33
N THR A 205 8.43 1.66 5.04
CA THR A 205 7.30 1.11 5.78
C THR A 205 6.81 -0.20 5.19
N HIS A 206 6.97 -0.38 3.88
CA HIS A 206 6.52 -1.57 3.16
C HIS A 206 7.51 -2.73 3.32
N TRP A 207 7.03 -3.97 3.13
CA TRP A 207 7.94 -5.12 2.93
C TRP A 207 8.92 -4.82 1.80
N ASN A 208 10.12 -5.39 1.89
CA ASN A 208 11.09 -5.28 0.81
C ASN A 208 10.69 -6.20 -0.37
N HIS A 209 11.39 -6.07 -1.49
CA HIS A 209 11.07 -6.85 -2.68
C HIS A 209 11.24 -8.37 -2.50
N TYR A 210 12.11 -8.81 -1.58
CA TYR A 210 12.27 -10.23 -1.26
C TYR A 210 11.06 -10.75 -0.46
N GLY A 211 10.62 -10.03 0.57
CA GLY A 211 9.42 -10.37 1.34
C GLY A 211 8.16 -10.37 0.47
N ALA A 212 7.98 -9.33 -0.37
CA ALA A 212 6.87 -9.26 -1.30
C ALA A 212 6.85 -10.42 -2.32
N GLN A 213 8.04 -10.84 -2.82
CA GLN A 213 8.13 -11.96 -3.75
C GLN A 213 7.71 -13.28 -3.11
N ARG A 214 8.10 -13.51 -1.85
CA ARG A 214 7.69 -14.70 -1.08
C ARG A 214 6.19 -14.67 -0.79
N ALA A 215 5.64 -13.50 -0.43
CA ALA A 215 4.21 -13.33 -0.21
C ALA A 215 3.41 -13.59 -1.50
N LEU A 216 3.87 -13.08 -2.65
CA LEU A 216 3.28 -13.39 -3.95
C LEU A 216 3.29 -14.89 -4.25
N ALA A 217 4.42 -15.56 -4.03
CA ALA A 217 4.53 -17.00 -4.29
C ALA A 217 3.49 -17.81 -3.47
N ARG A 218 3.30 -17.43 -2.20
CA ARG A 218 2.30 -18.03 -1.32
C ARG A 218 0.87 -17.77 -1.80
N ALA A 219 0.57 -16.51 -2.17
CA ALA A 219 -0.73 -16.13 -2.71
C ALA A 219 -1.03 -16.83 -4.04
N TRP A 220 -0.02 -16.95 -4.91
CA TRP A 220 -0.16 -17.63 -6.18
C TRP A 220 -0.40 -19.13 -6.02
N GLN A 221 0.26 -19.75 -5.05
CA GLN A 221 0.00 -21.15 -4.69
C GLN A 221 -1.46 -21.33 -4.26
N ALA A 222 -1.94 -20.53 -3.31
CA ALA A 222 -3.33 -20.59 -2.83
C ALA A 222 -4.36 -20.35 -3.96
N LEU A 223 -4.05 -19.49 -4.94
CA LEU A 223 -4.87 -19.31 -6.13
C LEU A 223 -4.87 -20.58 -7.00
N ARG A 224 -3.70 -21.17 -7.28
CA ARG A 224 -3.57 -22.35 -8.16
C ARG A 224 -4.22 -23.63 -7.61
N GLU A 225 -4.37 -23.73 -6.31
CA GLU A 225 -5.08 -24.84 -5.65
C GLU A 225 -6.60 -24.82 -5.91
N GLN A 226 -7.13 -23.69 -6.40
CA GLN A 226 -8.56 -23.58 -6.71
C GLN A 226 -8.89 -24.22 -8.06
N PRO A 227 -10.05 -24.90 -8.19
CA PRO A 227 -10.47 -25.53 -9.45
C PRO A 227 -10.53 -24.57 -10.63
N THR A 228 -10.89 -23.31 -10.40
CA THR A 228 -10.98 -22.22 -11.39
C THR A 228 -9.64 -21.73 -11.91
N ALA A 229 -8.55 -22.08 -11.23
CA ALA A 229 -7.22 -21.55 -11.49
C ALA A 229 -6.25 -22.57 -12.12
N ARG A 230 -6.72 -23.73 -12.55
CA ARG A 230 -5.87 -24.80 -13.10
C ARG A 230 -5.04 -24.38 -14.30
N ALA A 231 -5.49 -23.37 -15.06
CA ALA A 231 -4.79 -22.82 -16.21
C ALA A 231 -3.75 -21.73 -15.84
N LEU A 232 -3.65 -21.33 -14.56
CA LEU A 232 -2.67 -20.32 -14.17
C LEU A 232 -1.24 -20.87 -14.31
N PRO A 233 -0.30 -20.07 -14.89
CA PRO A 233 1.08 -20.49 -15.05
C PRO A 233 1.77 -20.73 -13.71
N VAL A 234 2.79 -21.57 -13.74
CA VAL A 234 3.69 -21.74 -12.61
C VAL A 234 4.61 -20.53 -12.54
N LEU A 235 4.68 -19.88 -11.39
CA LEU A 235 5.66 -18.82 -11.19
C LEU A 235 7.05 -19.41 -10.93
N PRO A 236 8.12 -18.67 -11.30
CA PRO A 236 9.48 -19.05 -10.93
C PRO A 236 9.61 -19.10 -9.40
N ALA A 237 10.31 -20.11 -8.90
CA ALA A 237 10.59 -20.21 -7.48
C ALA A 237 11.57 -19.12 -7.03
N VAL A 238 11.51 -18.77 -5.75
CA VAL A 238 12.48 -17.87 -5.12
C VAL A 238 13.70 -18.71 -4.72
N ALA A 239 14.75 -18.67 -5.55
CA ALA A 239 15.98 -19.43 -5.31
C ALA A 239 16.84 -18.86 -4.17
N GLY A 240 16.63 -17.58 -3.83
CA GLY A 240 17.38 -16.91 -2.78
C GLY A 240 17.26 -15.39 -2.89
N HIS A 241 18.26 -14.70 -2.37
CA HIS A 241 18.32 -13.23 -2.44
C HIS A 241 19.75 -12.74 -2.69
N ARG A 242 19.85 -11.52 -3.18
CA ARG A 242 21.09 -10.73 -3.22
C ARG A 242 20.89 -9.41 -2.49
N LEU A 243 21.93 -8.86 -1.91
CA LEU A 243 21.87 -7.54 -1.31
C LEU A 243 22.05 -6.46 -2.40
N ARG A 244 21.24 -5.40 -2.31
CA ARG A 244 21.37 -4.23 -3.19
C ARG A 244 21.09 -2.93 -2.42
N ALA A 245 21.47 -1.80 -3.01
CA ALA A 245 21.07 -0.50 -2.50
C ALA A 245 19.53 -0.37 -2.47
N PRO A 246 18.96 0.26 -1.42
CA PRO A 246 17.52 0.48 -1.32
C PRO A 246 16.99 1.35 -2.46
N VAL A 247 15.82 0.99 -3.00
CA VAL A 247 15.16 1.75 -4.08
C VAL A 247 13.65 1.84 -3.86
N GLY A 248 13.05 2.94 -4.29
CA GLY A 248 11.59 3.12 -4.25
C GLY A 248 11.02 2.99 -2.83
N THR A 249 10.15 2.01 -2.61
CA THR A 249 9.49 1.73 -1.33
C THR A 249 10.43 1.29 -0.21
N ASP A 250 11.66 0.87 -0.54
CA ASP A 250 12.67 0.55 0.48
C ASP A 250 13.08 1.78 1.31
N ASN A 251 12.82 3.01 0.79
CA ASN A 251 13.19 4.28 1.40
C ASN A 251 12.03 5.29 1.48
N ASP A 252 10.80 4.86 1.43
CA ASP A 252 9.64 5.76 1.45
C ASP A 252 9.58 6.61 2.73
N LEU A 253 9.90 6.05 3.89
CA LEU A 253 9.99 6.81 5.15
C LEU A 253 11.18 7.76 5.17
N VAL A 254 12.32 7.38 4.59
CA VAL A 254 13.48 8.29 4.45
C VAL A 254 13.11 9.51 3.60
N HIS A 255 12.36 9.30 2.52
CA HIS A 255 11.90 10.40 1.66
C HIS A 255 10.98 11.37 2.42
N LEU A 256 10.13 10.86 3.31
CA LEU A 256 9.24 11.70 4.14
C LEU A 256 10.00 12.56 5.17
N LEU A 257 11.21 12.19 5.55
CA LEU A 257 12.04 12.98 6.45
C LEU A 257 12.54 14.28 5.80
N ASN A 258 12.54 14.36 4.47
CA ASN A 258 13.03 15.53 3.74
C ASN A 258 14.44 15.97 4.20
N LEU A 259 15.38 15.03 4.18
CA LEU A 259 16.79 15.27 4.47
C LEU A 259 17.57 15.46 3.17
N TRP A 260 18.75 16.09 3.26
CA TRP A 260 19.72 16.14 2.16
C TRP A 260 20.46 14.81 1.99
N THR A 261 20.74 14.13 3.09
CA THR A 261 21.42 12.84 3.11
C THR A 261 20.53 11.78 3.72
N ALA A 262 20.51 10.58 3.14
CA ALA A 262 19.76 9.47 3.70
C ALA A 262 20.29 9.11 5.11
N THR A 263 19.37 8.68 5.99
CA THR A 263 19.72 8.12 7.30
C THR A 263 20.61 6.87 7.15
N PRO A 264 21.36 6.47 8.21
CA PRO A 264 22.14 5.24 8.16
C PRO A 264 21.32 4.02 7.72
N GLY A 265 20.11 3.85 8.25
CA GLY A 265 19.20 2.78 7.85
C GLY A 265 18.75 2.88 6.39
N GLY A 266 18.55 4.10 5.87
CA GLY A 266 18.20 4.32 4.47
C GLY A 266 19.32 4.05 3.46
N ARG A 267 20.54 3.83 3.93
CA ARG A 267 21.70 3.42 3.10
C ARG A 267 22.05 1.94 3.24
N ARG A 268 21.44 1.24 4.20
CA ARG A 268 21.70 -0.17 4.44
C ARG A 268 21.20 -1.01 3.25
N PRO A 269 22.04 -1.86 2.67
CA PRO A 269 21.61 -2.77 1.61
C PRO A 269 20.44 -3.65 2.06
N VAL A 270 19.54 -3.92 1.12
CA VAL A 270 18.30 -4.70 1.36
C VAL A 270 18.28 -5.95 0.51
N PRO A 271 17.68 -7.06 1.00
CA PRO A 271 17.47 -8.27 0.24
C PRO A 271 16.60 -8.02 -0.99
N PHE A 272 17.05 -8.52 -2.13
CA PHE A 272 16.33 -8.52 -3.41
C PHE A 272 16.23 -9.94 -3.95
N PRO A 273 15.05 -10.40 -4.41
CA PRO A 273 14.85 -11.80 -4.79
C PRO A 273 15.69 -12.20 -5.99
N VAL A 274 16.21 -13.42 -5.95
CA VAL A 274 16.74 -14.15 -7.08
C VAL A 274 15.73 -15.24 -7.41
N LEU A 275 15.30 -15.27 -8.66
CA LEU A 275 14.28 -16.22 -9.14
C LEU A 275 14.89 -17.23 -10.10
N ASP A 276 14.45 -18.48 -9.99
CA ASP A 276 14.77 -19.53 -10.95
C ASP A 276 14.26 -19.21 -12.36
N ALA A 277 14.64 -20.03 -13.32
CA ALA A 277 14.05 -19.99 -14.65
C ALA A 277 12.55 -20.25 -14.53
N ALA A 278 11.74 -19.46 -15.24
CA ALA A 278 10.30 -19.70 -15.31
C ALA A 278 10.03 -20.72 -16.42
N PRO A 279 9.07 -21.64 -16.22
CA PRO A 279 8.49 -22.37 -17.32
C PRO A 279 7.90 -21.39 -18.36
N ALA A 280 8.13 -21.63 -19.64
CA ALA A 280 7.51 -20.80 -20.68
C ALA A 280 5.97 -20.96 -20.60
N SER A 281 5.27 -19.85 -20.63
CA SER A 281 3.80 -19.84 -20.71
C SER A 281 3.36 -18.68 -21.58
N ASP A 282 2.57 -18.99 -22.62
CA ASP A 282 1.95 -17.99 -23.48
C ASP A 282 0.57 -17.52 -22.95
N ALA A 283 0.10 -18.10 -21.85
CA ALA A 283 -1.17 -17.73 -21.25
C ALA A 283 -1.14 -16.27 -20.78
N ALA A 284 -2.03 -15.46 -21.33
CA ALA A 284 -2.25 -14.09 -20.88
C ALA A 284 -3.27 -14.09 -19.74
N ILE A 285 -2.93 -13.45 -18.62
CA ILE A 285 -3.76 -13.43 -17.43
C ILE A 285 -4.30 -12.03 -17.18
N ARG A 286 -5.56 -11.93 -16.79
CA ARG A 286 -6.19 -10.70 -16.32
C ARG A 286 -6.37 -10.78 -14.80
N ILE A 287 -5.73 -9.87 -14.09
CA ILE A 287 -5.74 -9.80 -12.63
C ILE A 287 -6.44 -8.49 -12.25
N VAL A 288 -7.48 -8.61 -11.45
CA VAL A 288 -8.01 -7.46 -10.71
C VAL A 288 -7.44 -7.54 -9.29
N MET A 289 -6.76 -6.49 -8.90
CA MET A 289 -6.20 -6.34 -7.55
C MET A 289 -6.88 -5.17 -6.87
N VAL A 290 -7.33 -5.37 -5.64
CA VAL A 290 -7.90 -4.30 -4.81
C VAL A 290 -7.12 -4.26 -3.52
N GLY A 291 -6.64 -3.09 -3.13
CA GLY A 291 -5.79 -3.06 -1.95
C GLY A 291 -5.23 -1.72 -1.56
N ASP A 292 -4.32 -1.77 -0.61
CA ASP A 292 -3.52 -0.63 -0.14
C ASP A 292 -2.16 -0.56 -0.85
N SER A 293 -1.28 0.28 -0.31
CA SER A 293 0.05 0.53 -0.90
C SER A 293 0.99 -0.68 -0.92
N PHE A 294 0.74 -1.71 -0.11
CA PHE A 294 1.53 -2.95 -0.15
C PHE A 294 1.37 -3.71 -1.47
N ALA A 295 0.24 -3.51 -2.16
CA ALA A 295 -0.01 -4.11 -3.46
C ALA A 295 0.97 -3.64 -4.55
N PHE A 296 1.53 -2.41 -4.50
CA PHE A 296 2.50 -1.94 -5.50
C PHE A 296 3.76 -2.83 -5.55
N THR A 297 4.27 -3.26 -4.41
CA THR A 297 5.44 -4.18 -4.38
C THR A 297 5.10 -5.60 -4.83
N LEU A 298 3.83 -6.04 -4.69
CA LEU A 298 3.35 -7.29 -5.29
C LEU A 298 3.23 -7.20 -6.81
N ILE A 299 2.80 -6.05 -7.33
CA ILE A 299 2.76 -5.77 -8.78
C ILE A 299 4.18 -5.79 -9.34
N ASP A 300 5.16 -5.21 -8.63
CA ASP A 300 6.58 -5.34 -8.97
C ASP A 300 7.03 -6.82 -8.93
N ALA A 301 6.55 -7.60 -7.96
CA ALA A 301 6.85 -9.03 -7.86
C ALA A 301 6.27 -9.81 -9.05
N LEU A 302 5.05 -9.50 -9.49
CA LEU A 302 4.47 -10.08 -10.72
C LEU A 302 5.30 -9.76 -11.97
N ALA A 303 5.75 -8.50 -12.12
CA ALA A 303 6.59 -8.11 -13.26
C ALA A 303 7.92 -8.88 -13.31
N ARG A 304 8.47 -9.25 -12.15
CA ARG A 304 9.71 -10.06 -12.06
C ARG A 304 9.53 -11.51 -12.49
N THR A 305 8.32 -12.04 -12.42
CA THR A 305 8.08 -13.45 -12.79
C THR A 305 8.17 -13.72 -14.28
N GLY A 306 7.97 -12.69 -15.11
CA GLY A 306 7.93 -12.83 -16.57
C GLY A 306 6.61 -13.39 -17.10
N ILE A 307 5.55 -13.42 -16.31
CA ILE A 307 4.22 -13.76 -16.80
C ILE A 307 3.68 -12.70 -17.77
N ARG A 308 2.76 -13.09 -18.65
CA ARG A 308 2.06 -12.20 -19.58
C ARG A 308 0.67 -11.88 -19.07
N GLY A 309 0.20 -10.64 -19.27
CA GLY A 309 -1.17 -10.26 -18.91
C GLY A 309 -1.33 -8.80 -18.56
N GLU A 310 -2.40 -8.52 -17.83
CA GLU A 310 -2.73 -7.18 -17.35
C GLU A 310 -3.16 -7.23 -15.88
N VAL A 311 -2.80 -6.18 -15.14
CA VAL A 311 -3.27 -5.96 -13.77
C VAL A 311 -4.06 -4.66 -13.75
N ASP A 312 -5.32 -4.72 -13.37
CA ASP A 312 -6.11 -3.55 -13.00
C ASP A 312 -6.10 -3.45 -11.48
N PHE A 313 -5.49 -2.39 -10.95
CA PHE A 313 -5.32 -2.19 -9.52
C PHE A 313 -6.16 -1.03 -9.01
N PHE A 314 -7.12 -1.32 -8.15
CA PHE A 314 -7.98 -0.35 -7.48
C PHE A 314 -7.43 -0.03 -6.08
N PHE A 315 -6.66 1.04 -6.02
CA PHE A 315 -5.99 1.50 -4.82
C PHE A 315 -7.00 2.18 -3.88
N TYR A 316 -7.24 1.58 -2.71
CA TYR A 316 -8.25 1.98 -1.73
C TYR A 316 -9.68 2.11 -2.30
N CYS A 317 -10.00 1.49 -3.45
CA CYS A 317 -11.24 1.73 -4.22
C CYS A 317 -11.46 3.21 -4.58
N ARG A 318 -10.39 3.97 -4.79
CA ARG A 318 -10.43 5.43 -5.08
C ARG A 318 -9.59 5.84 -6.26
N ARG A 319 -8.59 5.05 -6.65
CA ARG A 319 -7.73 5.30 -7.80
C ARG A 319 -7.53 4.04 -8.58
N HIS A 320 -7.52 4.17 -9.89
CA HIS A 320 -7.31 3.06 -10.81
C HIS A 320 -5.91 3.15 -11.42
N TYR A 321 -5.16 2.07 -11.30
CA TYR A 321 -3.87 1.87 -11.96
C TYR A 321 -3.94 0.66 -12.87
N GLN A 322 -3.29 0.73 -14.02
CA GLN A 322 -3.17 -0.38 -14.95
C GLN A 322 -1.69 -0.72 -15.16
N VAL A 323 -1.40 -2.01 -15.22
CA VAL A 323 -0.05 -2.54 -15.49
C VAL A 323 -0.11 -3.60 -16.56
N ARG A 324 0.72 -3.46 -17.57
CA ARG A 324 0.92 -4.49 -18.59
C ARG A 324 2.09 -5.39 -18.22
N LEU A 325 1.84 -6.69 -18.12
CA LEU A 325 2.83 -7.73 -17.92
C LEU A 325 3.23 -8.30 -19.29
N THR A 326 4.47 -8.05 -19.70
CA THR A 326 4.90 -8.23 -21.11
C THR A 326 5.40 -9.63 -21.45
N GLY A 327 5.41 -10.56 -20.51
CA GLY A 327 6.04 -11.87 -20.71
C GLY A 327 7.56 -11.86 -20.55
N THR A 328 8.15 -10.69 -20.28
CA THR A 328 9.57 -10.54 -19.99
C THR A 328 9.76 -10.08 -18.56
N ARG A 329 10.80 -10.58 -17.90
CA ARG A 329 11.12 -10.22 -16.52
C ARG A 329 11.58 -8.77 -16.45
N ARG A 330 11.00 -8.02 -15.52
CA ARG A 330 11.39 -6.65 -15.20
C ARG A 330 11.56 -6.51 -13.69
N GLU A 331 12.55 -5.79 -13.25
CA GLU A 331 12.78 -5.57 -11.80
C GLU A 331 11.62 -4.82 -11.14
N ARG A 332 10.98 -3.90 -11.88
CA ARG A 332 9.84 -3.09 -11.42
C ARG A 332 8.78 -3.00 -12.50
N ALA A 333 7.55 -2.97 -12.06
CA ALA A 333 6.42 -2.62 -12.91
C ALA A 333 6.42 -1.13 -13.25
N ALA A 334 5.66 -0.78 -14.28
CA ALA A 334 5.39 0.61 -14.64
C ALA A 334 3.88 0.85 -14.61
N PRO A 335 3.28 1.04 -13.44
CA PRO A 335 1.85 1.29 -13.33
C PRO A 335 1.50 2.63 -13.97
N THR A 336 0.49 2.63 -14.84
CA THR A 336 -0.13 3.84 -15.39
C THR A 336 -1.31 4.19 -14.51
N GLU A 337 -1.29 5.39 -13.92
CA GLU A 337 -2.44 5.92 -13.18
C GLU A 337 -3.50 6.39 -14.19
N LEU A 338 -4.68 5.80 -14.14
CA LEU A 338 -5.81 6.16 -14.98
C LEU A 338 -6.69 7.26 -14.35
N GLY A 339 -6.50 7.53 -13.07
CA GLY A 339 -7.16 8.62 -12.34
C GLY A 339 -7.95 8.16 -11.12
N GLU A 340 -8.76 9.09 -10.62
CA GLU A 340 -9.70 8.82 -9.53
C GLU A 340 -10.89 8.01 -10.06
N ILE A 341 -11.43 7.12 -9.21
CA ILE A 341 -12.58 6.28 -9.52
C ILE A 341 -13.53 6.27 -8.32
N GLY A 342 -14.84 6.32 -8.59
CA GLY A 342 -15.86 6.18 -7.58
C GLY A 342 -15.99 4.74 -7.08
N PHE A 343 -16.44 4.55 -5.86
CA PHE A 343 -16.62 3.21 -5.29
C PHE A 343 -17.61 2.37 -6.11
N GLU A 344 -18.75 2.96 -6.52
CA GLU A 344 -19.76 2.29 -7.33
C GLU A 344 -19.21 1.90 -8.71
N ASP A 345 -18.33 2.74 -9.29
CA ASP A 345 -17.68 2.44 -10.56
C ASP A 345 -16.67 1.28 -10.42
N VAL A 346 -16.05 1.10 -9.24
CA VAL A 346 -15.23 -0.08 -8.97
C VAL A 346 -16.11 -1.33 -8.91
N VAL A 347 -17.26 -1.27 -8.21
CA VAL A 347 -18.18 -2.40 -8.07
C VAL A 347 -18.75 -2.83 -9.43
N ALA A 348 -19.08 -1.88 -10.30
CA ALA A 348 -19.63 -2.13 -11.64
C ALA A 348 -18.55 -2.27 -12.73
N HIS A 349 -17.27 -2.25 -12.38
CA HIS A 349 -16.20 -2.14 -13.36
C HIS A 349 -16.14 -3.37 -14.30
N PRO A 350 -16.12 -3.19 -15.63
CA PRO A 350 -16.18 -4.30 -16.58
C PRO A 350 -14.99 -5.25 -16.49
N ARG A 351 -13.85 -4.79 -15.98
CA ARG A 351 -12.66 -5.63 -15.78
C ARG A 351 -12.88 -6.73 -14.73
N LEU A 352 -13.79 -6.55 -13.77
CA LEU A 352 -14.17 -7.59 -12.81
C LEU A 352 -14.85 -8.79 -13.51
N ALA A 353 -15.69 -8.54 -14.51
CA ALA A 353 -16.40 -9.61 -15.22
C ALA A 353 -15.46 -10.49 -16.07
N GLY A 354 -14.35 -9.91 -16.55
CA GLY A 354 -13.40 -10.61 -17.43
C GLY A 354 -12.10 -11.06 -16.77
N ALA A 355 -11.97 -10.93 -15.45
CA ALA A 355 -10.75 -11.28 -14.73
C ALA A 355 -10.60 -12.81 -14.56
N ASN A 356 -9.37 -13.29 -14.62
CA ASN A 356 -9.02 -14.65 -14.21
C ASN A 356 -8.82 -14.74 -12.70
N ILE A 357 -8.37 -13.64 -12.09
CA ILE A 357 -8.05 -13.54 -10.67
C ILE A 357 -8.62 -12.26 -10.10
N LEU A 358 -9.25 -12.36 -8.93
CA LEU A 358 -9.50 -11.24 -8.02
C LEU A 358 -8.64 -11.45 -6.75
N LEU A 359 -7.71 -10.53 -6.52
CA LEU A 359 -6.83 -10.54 -5.35
C LEU A 359 -7.10 -9.34 -4.46
N LEU A 360 -7.57 -9.59 -3.23
CA LEU A 360 -7.75 -8.55 -2.22
C LEU A 360 -6.51 -8.50 -1.34
N VAL A 361 -5.83 -7.35 -1.31
CA VAL A 361 -4.57 -7.15 -0.58
C VAL A 361 -4.72 -6.01 0.40
N PHE A 362 -4.53 -6.26 1.68
CA PHE A 362 -4.52 -5.18 2.67
C PHE A 362 -3.56 -5.48 3.81
N ASN A 363 -2.98 -4.43 4.34
CA ASN A 363 -2.18 -4.53 5.55
C ASN A 363 -3.09 -4.80 6.76
N GLU A 364 -2.60 -5.57 7.72
CA GLU A 364 -3.34 -5.96 8.93
C GLU A 364 -3.94 -4.78 9.71
N ILE A 365 -3.35 -3.58 9.63
CA ILE A 365 -3.91 -2.37 10.27
C ILE A 365 -5.20 -1.89 9.61
N TYR A 366 -5.48 -2.32 8.38
CA TYR A 366 -6.71 -1.99 7.64
C TYR A 366 -7.80 -3.05 7.74
N THR A 367 -7.60 -4.09 8.54
CA THR A 367 -8.56 -5.21 8.71
C THR A 367 -9.97 -4.71 9.00
N ARG A 368 -10.12 -3.72 9.91
CA ARG A 368 -11.42 -3.12 10.24
C ARG A 368 -12.06 -2.28 9.13
N LYS A 369 -11.36 -2.08 8.03
CA LYS A 369 -11.93 -1.45 6.81
C LYS A 369 -12.71 -2.44 5.95
N CYS A 370 -12.71 -3.73 6.30
CA CYS A 370 -13.47 -4.79 5.64
C CYS A 370 -13.31 -4.77 4.11
N GLY A 371 -12.05 -4.65 3.63
CA GLY A 371 -11.78 -4.50 2.20
C GLY A 371 -12.46 -3.28 1.58
N TRP A 372 -12.59 -2.19 2.35
CA TRP A 372 -13.29 -0.93 2.00
C TRP A 372 -14.77 -1.12 1.65
N GLY A 373 -15.40 -2.20 2.12
CA GLY A 373 -16.80 -2.54 1.85
C GLY A 373 -17.02 -3.24 0.50
N LEU A 374 -15.96 -3.42 -0.30
CA LEU A 374 -16.07 -4.02 -1.63
C LEU A 374 -16.61 -5.46 -1.63
N PRO A 375 -16.18 -6.37 -0.73
CA PRO A 375 -16.74 -7.73 -0.70
C PRO A 375 -18.26 -7.75 -0.54
N ALA A 376 -18.79 -7.01 0.44
CA ALA A 376 -20.22 -6.91 0.67
C ALA A 376 -20.97 -6.31 -0.54
N ALA A 377 -20.43 -5.25 -1.15
CA ALA A 377 -21.02 -4.59 -2.31
C ALA A 377 -21.04 -5.52 -3.54
N LEU A 378 -19.96 -6.22 -3.83
CA LEU A 378 -19.90 -7.21 -4.92
C LEU A 378 -20.88 -8.37 -4.69
N VAL A 379 -21.08 -8.77 -3.44
CA VAL A 379 -22.11 -9.78 -3.08
C VAL A 379 -23.50 -9.22 -3.30
N ALA A 380 -23.80 -7.99 -2.93
CA ALA A 380 -25.11 -7.37 -3.11
C ALA A 380 -25.46 -7.15 -4.61
N ALA A 381 -24.53 -6.60 -5.38
CA ALA A 381 -24.74 -6.30 -6.81
C ALA A 381 -25.12 -7.50 -7.68
N GLY A 382 -24.74 -8.70 -7.31
CA GLY A 382 -25.11 -9.89 -8.06
C GLY A 382 -26.40 -10.58 -7.57
N SER A 383 -26.99 -10.14 -6.44
CA SER A 383 -28.29 -10.66 -5.99
C SER A 383 -29.45 -10.03 -6.78
N GLY A 384 -29.23 -8.84 -7.38
CA GLY A 384 -30.23 -8.13 -8.16
C GLY A 384 -30.47 -8.61 -9.60
N THR A 385 -29.64 -9.53 -10.11
CA THR A 385 -29.78 -10.04 -11.50
C THR A 385 -30.46 -11.40 -11.58
N GLY A 386 -30.89 -11.99 -10.46
CA GLY A 386 -31.51 -13.32 -10.38
C GLY A 386 -33.04 -13.36 -10.40
N ASP A 387 -33.72 -12.21 -10.29
CA ASP A 387 -35.20 -12.19 -10.07
C ASP A 387 -36.02 -11.50 -11.17
N ALA A 388 -35.41 -11.32 -12.37
CA ALA A 388 -36.10 -10.72 -13.52
C ALA A 388 -36.36 -11.74 -14.66
N GLY A 389 -36.70 -12.99 -14.33
CA GLY A 389 -36.91 -14.00 -15.33
C GLY A 389 -37.84 -15.12 -14.90
N GLU A 390 -39.08 -14.81 -14.51
CA GLU A 390 -40.26 -15.73 -14.58
C GLU A 390 -41.50 -14.98 -14.07
N ALA A 391 -41.94 -13.96 -14.80
CA ALA A 391 -43.33 -13.53 -14.73
C ALA A 391 -43.98 -14.09 -15.98
N GLY A 392 -44.53 -15.28 -15.85
CA GLY A 392 -45.17 -16.04 -16.92
C GLY A 392 -46.33 -15.30 -17.55
N GLU A 393 -46.36 -15.42 -18.86
CA GLU A 393 -47.55 -15.38 -19.70
C GLU A 393 -48.55 -16.40 -19.22
N HIS A 394 -49.65 -15.92 -18.64
CA HIS A 394 -50.95 -16.58 -18.68
C HIS A 394 -52.02 -15.48 -18.72
N ALA A 395 -52.50 -15.21 -19.90
CA ALA A 395 -53.82 -14.64 -20.12
C ALA A 395 -54.76 -15.75 -20.64
N PRO A 396 -56.06 -15.71 -20.28
CA PRO A 396 -57.09 -16.32 -21.10
C PRO A 396 -57.55 -15.42 -22.23
#